data_dc48af7b08259d7d08e71d88ef145b37
#
_entry.id   dc48af7b08259d7d08e71d88ef145b37
#
_cell.length_a   1.000
_cell.length_b   1.000
_cell.length_c   1.000
_cell.angle_alpha   90.00
_cell.angle_beta   90.00
_cell.angle_gamma   90.00
#
_symmetry.space_group_name_H-M   'P 1'
#
loop_
_entity.id
_entity.type
_entity.pdbx_description
1 polymer ?
#
loop_
_entity_poly.entity_id
_entity_poly.type
_entity_poly.pdbx_seq_one_letter_code
_entity_poly.pdbx_strand_id
1 'polypeptide(L)'
;MDEQDPGDIGTTETANQNYSWRDTWLRPIVIAPIVIFLIAGLAAGAWLFQPWKLFVDDVVDEAAPTSQTTSPNPTSSAAPEPEPAPKVVAKGKFISHEHQTTGTAKVVELPDGDRVLRLENFETSNGPDLKVWLAAAPVVPGTDGWFVFDDDEHVDLGPLKGNIGNQNYKIPTKVDLDQLSSVSIWCDRFSVSFGAAELSATT
;
A
#
# COMPACT_ATOMS: atom_id res chain seq x y z
N MET A 1 -81.17 -66.62 12.53
CA MET A 1 -80.54 -66.05 13.72
C MET A 1 -79.22 -65.46 13.21
N ASP A 2 -79.37 -64.21 12.80
CA ASP A 2 -78.28 -63.44 12.16
C ASP A 2 -77.36 -62.90 13.23
N GLU A 3 -76.10 -63.11 13.03
CA GLU A 3 -75.04 -62.41 13.78
C GLU A 3 -74.18 -61.58 12.83
N GLN A 4 -74.48 -60.30 12.87
CA GLN A 4 -73.76 -59.27 12.11
C GLN A 4 -72.36 -59.05 12.69
N ASP A 5 -71.39 -59.22 11.82
CA ASP A 5 -70.01 -58.79 12.01
C ASP A 5 -69.93 -57.27 11.89
N PRO A 6 -69.38 -56.53 12.91
CA PRO A 6 -69.19 -55.12 12.80
C PRO A 6 -67.81 -54.83 12.19
N GLY A 7 -67.84 -54.10 11.10
CA GLY A 7 -66.79 -53.70 10.23
C GLY A 7 -65.52 -53.17 10.85
N ASP A 8 -64.47 -53.54 10.20
CA ASP A 8 -63.14 -53.00 10.30
C ASP A 8 -63.12 -51.50 9.86
N ILE A 9 -62.97 -50.62 10.81
CA ILE A 9 -62.71 -49.20 10.58
C ILE A 9 -61.21 -49.02 10.36
N GLY A 10 -60.88 -49.00 9.06
CA GLY A 10 -59.51 -48.68 8.65
C GLY A 10 -59.01 -47.33 9.26
N THR A 11 -58.08 -47.44 10.18
CA THR A 11 -57.36 -46.31 10.67
C THR A 11 -56.40 -45.83 9.57
N THR A 12 -56.76 -44.71 8.93
CA THR A 12 -55.84 -43.98 8.05
C THR A 12 -54.74 -43.41 8.91
N GLU A 13 -53.62 -44.08 8.91
CA GLU A 13 -52.34 -43.60 9.49
C GLU A 13 -51.86 -42.42 8.64
N THR A 14 -52.16 -41.22 9.12
CA THR A 14 -51.56 -40.01 8.57
C THR A 14 -50.09 -40.03 8.91
N ALA A 15 -49.26 -40.40 7.95
CA ALA A 15 -47.81 -40.29 8.03
C ALA A 15 -47.48 -38.81 8.28
N ASN A 16 -47.23 -38.46 9.53
CA ASN A 16 -46.70 -37.20 9.94
C ASN A 16 -45.23 -37.11 9.44
N GLN A 17 -45.05 -36.58 8.24
CA GLN A 17 -43.73 -36.23 7.71
C GLN A 17 -43.21 -35.04 8.51
N ASN A 18 -42.58 -35.33 9.64
CA ASN A 18 -41.74 -34.36 10.34
C ASN A 18 -40.57 -33.98 9.41
N TYR A 19 -40.79 -33.01 8.55
CA TYR A 19 -39.75 -32.42 7.72
C TYR A 19 -38.78 -31.70 8.66
N SER A 20 -37.69 -32.38 9.03
CA SER A 20 -36.65 -31.79 9.89
C SER A 20 -35.97 -30.70 9.11
N TRP A 21 -36.05 -29.46 9.59
CA TRP A 21 -35.32 -28.32 9.05
C TRP A 21 -33.83 -28.59 8.95
N ARG A 22 -33.31 -29.47 9.80
CA ARG A 22 -31.90 -29.87 9.83
C ARG A 22 -31.45 -30.62 8.57
N ASP A 23 -32.32 -31.45 8.00
CA ASP A 23 -32.00 -32.30 6.83
C ASP A 23 -31.97 -31.50 5.52
N THR A 24 -32.62 -30.34 5.47
CA THR A 24 -32.63 -29.46 4.31
C THR A 24 -31.33 -28.68 4.19
N TRP A 25 -30.73 -28.28 5.33
CA TRP A 25 -29.50 -27.50 5.36
C TRP A 25 -28.23 -28.36 5.11
N LEU A 26 -28.33 -29.68 5.35
CA LEU A 26 -27.23 -30.61 5.14
C LEU A 26 -27.18 -31.24 3.75
N ARG A 27 -28.13 -30.87 2.85
CA ARG A 27 -28.06 -31.37 1.48
C ARG A 27 -26.89 -30.77 0.73
N PRO A 28 -26.05 -31.57 0.03
CA PRO A 28 -24.86 -31.08 -0.68
C PRO A 28 -25.21 -29.99 -1.71
N ILE A 29 -26.42 -30.01 -2.24
CA ILE A 29 -26.93 -29.01 -3.19
C ILE A 29 -27.09 -27.60 -2.58
N VAL A 30 -27.25 -27.48 -1.25
CA VAL A 30 -27.34 -26.19 -0.54
C VAL A 30 -25.97 -25.77 -0.01
N ILE A 31 -25.19 -26.73 0.49
CA ILE A 31 -23.87 -26.47 1.05
C ILE A 31 -22.87 -26.07 -0.04
N ALA A 32 -22.87 -26.74 -1.19
CA ALA A 32 -21.93 -26.50 -2.27
C ALA A 32 -21.92 -25.03 -2.74
N PRO A 33 -23.05 -24.38 -3.08
CA PRO A 33 -23.03 -22.97 -3.48
C PRO A 33 -22.61 -22.02 -2.35
N ILE A 34 -22.92 -22.33 -1.08
CA ILE A 34 -22.48 -21.53 0.06
C ILE A 34 -20.96 -21.61 0.21
N VAL A 35 -20.39 -22.81 0.12
CA VAL A 35 -18.93 -23.02 0.20
C VAL A 35 -18.23 -22.33 -0.97
N ILE A 36 -18.76 -22.44 -2.19
CA ILE A 36 -18.21 -21.74 -3.36
C ILE A 36 -18.23 -20.23 -3.15
N PHE A 37 -19.33 -19.69 -2.63
CA PHE A 37 -19.45 -18.25 -2.35
C PHE A 37 -18.45 -17.80 -1.28
N LEU A 38 -18.27 -18.58 -0.21
CA LEU A 38 -17.29 -18.29 0.83
C LEU A 38 -15.87 -18.35 0.30
N ILE A 39 -15.53 -19.35 -0.51
CA ILE A 39 -14.19 -19.46 -1.14
C ILE A 39 -13.96 -18.29 -2.09
N ALA A 40 -14.94 -17.91 -2.90
CA ALA A 40 -14.84 -16.77 -3.80
C ALA A 40 -14.68 -15.45 -3.01
N GLY A 41 -15.42 -15.28 -1.91
CA GLY A 41 -15.28 -14.13 -1.00
C GLY A 41 -13.89 -14.07 -0.34
N LEU A 42 -13.38 -15.19 0.15
CA LEU A 42 -12.05 -15.28 0.72
C LEU A 42 -10.96 -15.01 -0.34
N ALA A 43 -11.10 -15.55 -1.55
CA ALA A 43 -10.16 -15.30 -2.64
C ALA A 43 -10.16 -13.82 -3.06
N ALA A 44 -11.36 -13.22 -3.19
CA ALA A 44 -11.50 -11.80 -3.49
C ALA A 44 -10.92 -10.93 -2.37
N GLY A 45 -11.18 -11.26 -1.11
CA GLY A 45 -10.60 -10.60 0.05
C GLY A 45 -9.08 -10.70 0.08
N ALA A 46 -8.54 -11.90 -0.10
CA ALA A 46 -7.10 -12.11 -0.17
C ALA A 46 -6.46 -11.32 -1.32
N TRP A 47 -7.06 -11.33 -2.50
CA TRP A 47 -6.57 -10.54 -3.64
C TRP A 47 -6.64 -9.03 -3.37
N LEU A 48 -7.69 -8.55 -2.71
CA LEU A 48 -7.90 -7.14 -2.43
C LEU A 48 -6.97 -6.61 -1.32
N PHE A 49 -6.82 -7.35 -0.23
CA PHE A 49 -6.06 -6.93 0.97
C PHE A 49 -4.62 -7.44 1.00
N GLN A 50 -4.26 -8.39 0.14
CA GLN A 50 -2.91 -8.94 -0.01
C GLN A 50 -2.20 -9.23 1.34
N PRO A 51 -2.80 -10.00 2.26
CA PRO A 51 -2.28 -10.17 3.62
C PRO A 51 -0.88 -10.78 3.67
N TRP A 52 -0.44 -11.47 2.61
CA TRP A 52 0.93 -12.01 2.50
C TRP A 52 2.00 -10.93 2.42
N LYS A 53 1.67 -9.71 1.95
CA LYS A 53 2.62 -8.60 1.90
C LYS A 53 3.10 -8.16 3.28
N LEU A 54 2.35 -8.42 4.35
CA LEU A 54 2.78 -8.15 5.72
C LEU A 54 3.94 -9.04 6.19
N PHE A 55 4.24 -10.10 5.45
CA PHE A 55 5.27 -11.11 5.78
C PHE A 55 6.39 -11.18 4.74
N VAL A 56 6.42 -10.30 3.77
CA VAL A 56 7.41 -10.27 2.70
C VAL A 56 8.01 -8.88 2.64
N ASP A 57 9.34 -8.82 2.72
CA ASP A 57 10.08 -7.57 2.55
C ASP A 57 10.54 -7.43 1.10
N ASP A 58 10.31 -6.27 0.53
CA ASP A 58 10.83 -5.85 -0.77
C ASP A 58 12.01 -4.90 -0.53
N VAL A 59 13.22 -5.43 -0.66
CA VAL A 59 14.45 -4.67 -0.43
C VAL A 59 14.92 -4.02 -1.74
N VAL A 60 15.14 -2.70 -1.70
CA VAL A 60 15.65 -1.92 -2.83
C VAL A 60 16.87 -1.13 -2.39
N ASP A 61 17.96 -1.21 -3.13
CA ASP A 61 19.18 -0.44 -2.84
C ASP A 61 19.69 0.26 -4.12
N GLU A 62 19.04 1.38 -4.45
CA GLU A 62 19.44 2.22 -5.58
C GLU A 62 20.65 3.08 -5.18
N ALA A 63 21.60 3.23 -6.12
CA ALA A 63 22.73 4.13 -5.96
C ALA A 63 22.28 5.58 -5.73
N ALA A 64 23.14 6.40 -5.13
CA ALA A 64 22.89 7.83 -4.99
C ALA A 64 22.65 8.46 -6.38
N PRO A 65 21.68 9.39 -6.50
CA PRO A 65 21.37 10.01 -7.78
C PRO A 65 22.57 10.84 -8.27
N THR A 66 22.91 10.60 -9.53
CA THR A 66 23.95 11.36 -10.25
C THR A 66 23.36 11.83 -11.57
N SER A 67 23.87 12.91 -12.14
CA SER A 67 23.51 13.29 -13.52
C SER A 67 23.88 12.12 -14.45
N GLN A 68 22.92 11.65 -15.22
CA GLN A 68 23.21 10.66 -16.27
C GLN A 68 23.95 11.36 -17.40
N THR A 69 25.26 11.44 -17.29
CA THR A 69 26.07 11.76 -18.46
C THR A 69 25.95 10.58 -19.43
N THR A 70 25.27 10.79 -20.52
CA THR A 70 25.20 9.85 -21.64
C THR A 70 26.63 9.44 -21.98
N SER A 71 26.91 8.13 -21.88
CA SER A 71 28.12 7.40 -22.27
C SER A 71 29.26 8.22 -22.89
N PRO A 72 30.47 8.23 -22.31
CA PRO A 72 31.59 8.87 -22.93
C PRO A 72 31.98 8.09 -24.19
N ASN A 73 31.87 8.74 -25.35
CA ASN A 73 32.61 8.32 -26.51
C ASN A 73 34.11 8.48 -26.20
N PRO A 74 34.95 7.44 -26.25
CA PRO A 74 36.35 7.52 -25.79
C PRO A 74 37.23 8.17 -26.86
N THR A 75 37.07 9.45 -27.10
CA THR A 75 38.04 10.20 -27.95
C THR A 75 38.00 11.68 -27.60
N SER A 76 38.58 12.06 -26.44
CA SER A 76 39.20 13.35 -26.27
C SER A 76 40.04 13.36 -24.99
N SER A 77 41.34 13.46 -25.15
CA SER A 77 42.34 13.66 -24.10
C SER A 77 42.35 15.14 -23.70
N ALA A 78 41.34 15.55 -22.91
CA ALA A 78 41.40 16.79 -22.14
C ALA A 78 41.08 16.42 -20.70
N ALA A 79 41.84 16.92 -19.73
CA ALA A 79 41.55 16.72 -18.32
C ALA A 79 40.13 17.20 -18.02
N PRO A 80 39.24 16.35 -17.42
CA PRO A 80 37.86 16.75 -17.15
C PRO A 80 37.89 17.90 -16.14
N GLU A 81 37.29 19.02 -16.50
CA GLU A 81 36.84 20.03 -15.58
C GLU A 81 35.90 19.38 -14.57
N PRO A 82 36.02 19.60 -13.24
CA PRO A 82 35.18 18.94 -12.25
C PRO A 82 33.73 19.30 -12.51
N GLU A 83 32.93 18.31 -12.94
CA GLU A 83 31.49 18.49 -13.08
C GLU A 83 30.87 18.85 -11.71
N PRO A 84 29.90 19.80 -11.68
CA PRO A 84 29.26 20.16 -10.43
C PRO A 84 28.65 18.90 -9.79
N ALA A 85 28.86 18.72 -8.49
CA ALA A 85 28.34 17.56 -7.76
C ALA A 85 26.86 17.74 -7.37
N PRO A 86 26.09 16.65 -7.27
CA PRO A 86 24.73 16.70 -6.74
C PRO A 86 24.70 17.35 -5.36
N LYS A 87 23.71 18.21 -5.11
CA LYS A 87 23.57 18.97 -3.86
C LYS A 87 22.29 18.57 -3.13
N VAL A 88 22.39 18.26 -1.83
CA VAL A 88 21.21 18.09 -0.97
C VAL A 88 20.66 19.47 -0.64
N VAL A 89 19.44 19.78 -1.10
CA VAL A 89 18.78 21.08 -0.90
C VAL A 89 17.76 21.06 0.24
N ALA A 90 17.18 19.89 0.55
CA ALA A 90 16.31 19.71 1.70
C ALA A 90 16.42 18.30 2.26
N LYS A 91 16.13 18.12 3.55
CA LYS A 91 16.13 16.81 4.21
C LYS A 91 15.17 16.76 5.38
N GLY A 92 14.71 15.54 5.70
CA GLY A 92 13.86 15.25 6.87
C GLY A 92 14.00 13.82 7.34
N LYS A 93 13.77 13.59 8.63
CA LYS A 93 13.66 12.24 9.18
C LYS A 93 12.22 11.79 9.18
N PHE A 94 11.99 10.53 8.83
CA PHE A 94 10.67 9.92 8.99
C PHE A 94 10.30 9.78 10.46
N ILE A 95 9.04 10.10 10.74
CA ILE A 95 8.32 9.69 11.95
C ILE A 95 7.30 8.62 11.59
N SER A 96 7.03 7.74 12.54
CA SER A 96 6.02 6.70 12.38
C SER A 96 4.62 7.29 12.52
N HIS A 97 3.72 6.87 11.63
CA HIS A 97 2.28 7.09 11.73
C HIS A 97 1.58 5.76 12.03
N GLU A 98 0.75 5.26 11.13
CA GLU A 98 0.03 3.99 11.34
C GLU A 98 0.99 2.79 11.44
N HIS A 99 2.12 2.85 10.72
CA HIS A 99 3.16 1.83 10.78
C HIS A 99 4.49 2.39 11.28
N GLN A 100 5.30 1.51 11.87
CA GLN A 100 6.67 1.89 12.22
C GLN A 100 7.42 2.24 10.93
N THR A 101 7.92 3.48 10.86
CA THR A 101 8.64 3.99 9.69
C THR A 101 9.88 4.72 10.15
N THR A 102 11.02 4.41 9.53
CA THR A 102 12.31 5.02 9.82
C THR A 102 13.05 5.40 8.54
N GLY A 103 14.15 6.14 8.67
CA GLY A 103 14.97 6.58 7.55
C GLY A 103 14.98 8.09 7.38
N THR A 104 15.52 8.53 6.26
CA THR A 104 15.68 9.95 5.92
C THR A 104 15.24 10.21 4.50
N ALA A 105 14.39 11.22 4.31
CA ALA A 105 14.07 11.78 3.00
C ALA A 105 15.05 12.92 2.69
N LYS A 106 15.61 12.96 1.48
CA LYS A 106 16.48 14.03 0.99
C LYS A 106 16.04 14.47 -0.39
N VAL A 107 15.96 15.75 -0.62
CA VAL A 107 15.87 16.31 -1.97
C VAL A 107 17.26 16.61 -2.46
N VAL A 108 17.64 15.97 -3.56
CA VAL A 108 18.92 16.13 -4.23
C VAL A 108 18.69 16.88 -5.53
N GLU A 109 19.33 18.03 -5.67
CA GLU A 109 19.40 18.77 -6.92
C GLU A 109 20.63 18.29 -7.70
N LEU A 110 20.41 17.92 -8.94
CA LEU A 110 21.44 17.46 -9.86
C LEU A 110 22.03 18.66 -10.63
N PRO A 111 23.24 18.54 -11.18
CA PRO A 111 23.89 19.61 -11.96
C PRO A 111 23.08 20.13 -13.15
N ASP A 112 22.20 19.30 -13.72
CA ASP A 112 21.31 19.67 -14.81
C ASP A 112 20.04 20.41 -14.36
N GLY A 113 19.85 20.60 -13.03
CA GLY A 113 18.69 21.22 -12.41
C GLY A 113 17.53 20.25 -12.15
N ASP A 114 17.65 18.99 -12.53
CA ASP A 114 16.68 17.97 -12.13
C ASP A 114 16.74 17.73 -10.61
N ARG A 115 15.58 17.44 -10.02
CA ARG A 115 15.46 17.16 -8.59
C ARG A 115 14.99 15.75 -8.34
N VAL A 116 15.58 15.09 -7.37
CA VAL A 116 15.30 13.71 -6.98
C VAL A 116 15.01 13.67 -5.48
N LEU A 117 13.89 13.08 -5.10
CA LEU A 117 13.65 12.66 -3.72
C LEU A 117 14.35 11.32 -3.52
N ARG A 118 15.29 11.27 -2.59
CA ARG A 118 15.98 10.06 -2.16
C ARG A 118 15.53 9.67 -0.77
N LEU A 119 15.08 8.44 -0.62
CA LEU A 119 14.88 7.79 0.66
C LEU A 119 16.18 7.03 1.01
N GLU A 120 16.73 7.27 2.21
CA GLU A 120 17.94 6.60 2.68
C GLU A 120 17.72 5.87 3.99
N ASN A 121 18.26 4.64 4.07
CA ASN A 121 18.10 3.75 5.22
C ASN A 121 16.60 3.66 5.61
N PHE A 122 15.77 3.63 4.58
CA PHE A 122 14.32 3.62 4.74
C PHE A 122 13.85 2.24 5.14
N GLU A 123 12.91 2.19 6.07
CA GLU A 123 12.26 0.96 6.50
C GLU A 123 10.84 1.28 6.95
N THR A 124 9.88 0.50 6.45
CA THR A 124 8.47 0.51 6.88
C THR A 124 7.88 -0.89 6.68
N SER A 125 6.63 -1.09 7.08
CA SER A 125 5.88 -2.30 6.72
C SER A 125 5.51 -2.29 5.24
N ASN A 126 5.39 -3.46 4.62
CA ASN A 126 4.81 -3.54 3.29
C ASN A 126 3.29 -3.35 3.35
N GLY A 127 2.69 -2.88 2.27
CA GLY A 127 1.26 -2.59 2.16
C GLY A 127 0.69 -2.83 0.77
N PRO A 128 -0.65 -2.87 0.61
CA PRO A 128 -1.28 -3.26 -0.65
C PRO A 128 -1.15 -2.22 -1.77
N ASP A 129 -0.99 -0.94 -1.45
CA ASP A 129 -0.88 0.15 -2.44
C ASP A 129 -0.20 1.37 -1.83
N LEU A 130 1.11 1.24 -1.56
CA LEU A 130 1.92 2.31 -1.00
C LEU A 130 2.46 3.22 -2.10
N LYS A 131 2.33 4.52 -1.87
CA LYS A 131 2.81 5.61 -2.72
C LYS A 131 3.80 6.49 -1.96
N VAL A 132 4.61 7.20 -2.71
CA VAL A 132 5.47 8.26 -2.17
C VAL A 132 4.92 9.60 -2.62
N TRP A 133 4.43 10.39 -1.68
CA TRP A 133 3.87 11.70 -1.95
C TRP A 133 4.76 12.82 -1.42
N LEU A 134 4.83 13.92 -2.18
CA LEU A 134 5.18 15.25 -1.67
C LEU A 134 3.90 15.98 -1.36
N ALA A 135 3.75 16.58 -0.18
CA ALA A 135 2.50 17.19 0.26
C ALA A 135 2.73 18.52 0.97
N ALA A 136 1.68 19.36 0.94
CA ALA A 136 1.62 20.61 1.68
C ALA A 136 1.23 20.40 3.15
N ALA A 137 0.56 19.30 3.45
CA ALA A 137 0.14 18.95 4.81
C ALA A 137 1.34 18.87 5.76
N PRO A 138 1.25 19.43 6.97
CA PRO A 138 2.30 19.35 7.98
C PRO A 138 2.45 17.94 8.52
N VAL A 139 3.66 17.59 8.96
CA VAL A 139 3.92 16.31 9.61
C VAL A 139 3.56 16.39 11.09
N VAL A 140 2.42 15.81 11.46
CA VAL A 140 1.88 15.83 12.82
C VAL A 140 2.09 14.46 13.47
N PRO A 141 2.74 14.37 14.63
CA PRO A 141 2.93 13.10 15.34
C PRO A 141 1.61 12.50 15.85
N GLY A 142 1.54 11.18 15.89
CA GLY A 142 0.38 10.43 16.38
C GLY A 142 -0.76 10.32 15.38
N THR A 143 -1.92 9.88 15.86
CA THR A 143 -3.09 9.58 15.01
C THR A 143 -3.66 10.79 14.26
N ASP A 144 -3.46 11.99 14.78
CA ASP A 144 -3.93 13.22 14.16
C ASP A 144 -3.23 13.50 12.82
N GLY A 145 -2.02 12.96 12.63
CA GLY A 145 -1.26 13.10 11.38
C GLY A 145 -1.49 11.99 10.35
N TRP A 146 -2.28 10.96 10.68
CA TRP A 146 -2.41 9.78 9.81
C TRP A 146 -3.20 10.03 8.52
N PHE A 147 -4.15 11.00 8.54
CA PHE A 147 -5.17 11.16 7.52
C PHE A 147 -5.17 12.53 6.84
N VAL A 148 -4.12 13.35 7.04
CA VAL A 148 -4.11 14.76 6.60
C VAL A 148 -3.54 14.97 5.19
N PHE A 149 -2.88 13.96 4.60
CA PHE A 149 -2.10 14.17 3.37
C PHE A 149 -2.93 14.20 2.09
N ASP A 150 -4.17 13.71 2.10
CA ASP A 150 -5.11 13.79 0.99
C ASP A 150 -6.09 14.98 1.09
N ASP A 151 -6.08 15.71 2.22
CA ASP A 151 -6.88 16.92 2.41
C ASP A 151 -6.28 18.15 1.71
N ASP A 152 -4.95 18.17 1.51
CA ASP A 152 -4.20 19.30 0.96
C ASP A 152 -3.54 18.97 -0.39
N GLU A 153 -2.89 19.97 -1.00
CA GLU A 153 -2.15 19.80 -2.24
C GLU A 153 -1.02 18.77 -2.07
N HIS A 154 -0.98 17.80 -2.97
CA HIS A 154 0.06 16.79 -3.01
C HIS A 154 0.43 16.40 -4.44
N VAL A 155 1.61 15.80 -4.58
CA VAL A 155 2.11 15.23 -5.83
C VAL A 155 2.53 13.79 -5.59
N ASP A 156 1.89 12.86 -6.28
CA ASP A 156 2.27 11.45 -6.30
C ASP A 156 3.54 11.28 -7.14
N LEU A 157 4.63 10.82 -6.50
CA LEU A 157 5.89 10.51 -7.16
C LEU A 157 5.96 9.07 -7.67
N GLY A 158 4.93 8.28 -7.39
CA GLY A 158 4.79 6.90 -7.81
C GLY A 158 4.75 5.88 -6.67
N PRO A 159 4.58 4.60 -7.01
CA PRO A 159 4.51 3.53 -6.03
C PRO A 159 5.81 3.40 -5.24
N LEU A 160 5.70 3.04 -3.95
CA LEU A 160 6.85 2.67 -3.14
C LEU A 160 7.52 1.44 -3.78
N LYS A 161 8.81 1.54 -4.11
CA LYS A 161 9.54 0.49 -4.83
C LYS A 161 9.89 -0.71 -3.96
N GLY A 162 10.09 -0.45 -2.67
CA GLY A 162 10.32 -1.46 -1.65
C GLY A 162 10.12 -0.87 -0.26
N ASN A 163 9.81 -1.72 0.71
CA ASN A 163 9.60 -1.29 2.09
C ASN A 163 10.91 -1.13 2.88
N ILE A 164 12.04 -1.58 2.33
CA ILE A 164 13.38 -1.46 2.94
C ILE A 164 14.39 -0.95 1.92
N GLY A 165 15.26 -0.02 2.35
CA GLY A 165 16.51 0.34 1.67
C GLY A 165 16.54 1.74 1.09
N ASN A 166 17.34 1.93 0.03
CA ASN A 166 17.60 3.21 -0.59
C ASN A 166 16.87 3.33 -1.93
N GLN A 167 16.12 4.41 -2.13
CA GLN A 167 15.24 4.57 -3.29
C GLN A 167 15.24 6.02 -3.78
N ASN A 168 15.09 6.22 -5.11
CA ASN A 168 15.09 7.53 -5.74
C ASN A 168 13.78 7.76 -6.50
N TYR A 169 13.21 8.96 -6.41
CA TYR A 169 12.00 9.36 -7.09
C TYR A 169 12.23 10.70 -7.79
N LYS A 170 11.94 10.77 -9.10
CA LYS A 170 12.09 12.03 -9.82
C LYS A 170 11.00 13.01 -9.38
N ILE A 171 11.41 14.22 -8.99
CA ILE A 171 10.49 15.31 -8.65
C ILE A 171 10.19 16.08 -9.95
N PRO A 172 8.91 16.24 -10.33
CA PRO A 172 8.56 17.07 -11.48
C PRO A 172 9.08 18.51 -11.32
N THR A 173 9.59 19.11 -12.39
CA THR A 173 10.23 20.45 -12.34
C THR A 173 9.30 21.55 -11.85
N LYS A 174 7.97 21.40 -12.07
CA LYS A 174 6.95 22.36 -11.65
C LYS A 174 6.62 22.33 -10.14
N VAL A 175 7.12 21.35 -9.39
CA VAL A 175 6.85 21.21 -7.96
C VAL A 175 7.54 22.33 -7.20
N ASP A 176 6.78 23.03 -6.38
CA ASP A 176 7.27 24.03 -5.43
C ASP A 176 7.53 23.34 -4.07
N LEU A 177 8.79 23.25 -3.69
CA LEU A 177 9.21 22.61 -2.43
C LEU A 177 8.99 23.49 -1.20
N ASP A 178 8.77 24.81 -1.38
CA ASP A 178 8.40 25.68 -0.29
C ASP A 178 6.92 25.47 0.11
N GLN A 179 6.09 25.02 -0.82
CA GLN A 179 4.68 24.66 -0.57
C GLN A 179 4.54 23.18 -0.20
N LEU A 180 5.20 22.28 -0.94
CA LEU A 180 5.15 20.84 -0.70
C LEU A 180 6.36 20.43 0.14
N SER A 181 6.32 20.78 1.43
CA SER A 181 7.43 20.63 2.36
C SER A 181 7.43 19.33 3.15
N SER A 182 6.54 18.40 2.85
CA SER A 182 6.51 17.09 3.52
C SER A 182 6.55 15.92 2.55
N VAL A 183 7.03 14.77 3.02
CA VAL A 183 7.00 13.49 2.33
C VAL A 183 6.12 12.55 3.12
N SER A 184 5.13 11.92 2.48
CA SER A 184 4.31 10.87 3.08
C SER A 184 4.47 9.54 2.34
N ILE A 185 4.58 8.47 3.10
CA ILE A 185 4.38 7.11 2.58
C ILE A 185 2.89 6.81 2.76
N TRP A 186 2.15 7.02 1.69
CA TRP A 186 0.70 6.98 1.68
C TRP A 186 0.17 5.65 1.20
N CYS A 187 -0.78 5.08 1.91
CA CYS A 187 -1.51 3.91 1.48
C CYS A 187 -2.83 4.32 0.82
N ASP A 188 -2.88 4.31 -0.52
CA ASP A 188 -4.07 4.69 -1.29
C ASP A 188 -5.30 3.84 -0.96
N ARG A 189 -5.06 2.56 -0.66
CA ARG A 189 -6.13 1.60 -0.35
C ARG A 189 -6.91 1.96 0.91
N PHE A 190 -6.23 2.51 1.91
CA PHE A 190 -6.80 2.78 3.23
C PHE A 190 -6.85 4.26 3.57
N SER A 191 -6.39 5.14 2.66
CA SER A 191 -6.28 6.59 2.87
C SER A 191 -5.58 6.91 4.19
N VAL A 192 -4.38 6.37 4.37
CA VAL A 192 -3.62 6.53 5.62
C VAL A 192 -2.13 6.63 5.35
N SER A 193 -1.44 7.47 6.13
CA SER A 193 0.02 7.59 6.14
C SER A 193 0.66 6.50 7.01
N PHE A 194 1.61 5.76 6.45
CA PHE A 194 2.45 4.82 7.20
C PHE A 194 3.53 5.55 7.99
N GLY A 195 4.02 6.64 7.44
CA GLY A 195 4.98 7.52 8.07
C GLY A 195 5.27 8.73 7.19
N ALA A 196 5.75 9.81 7.78
CA ALA A 196 6.02 11.05 7.07
C ALA A 196 7.31 11.72 7.55
N ALA A 197 7.86 12.61 6.71
CA ALA A 197 9.05 13.39 7.01
C ALA A 197 8.87 14.84 6.60
N GLU A 198 9.07 15.77 7.53
CA GLU A 198 9.11 17.21 7.25
C GLU A 198 10.45 17.56 6.62
N LEU A 199 10.41 18.19 5.45
CA LEU A 199 11.60 18.60 4.70
C LEU A 199 12.03 20.01 5.16
N SER A 200 13.26 20.10 5.67
CA SER A 200 13.89 21.39 6.02
C SER A 200 15.02 21.69 5.03
N ALA A 201 15.07 22.93 4.57
CA ALA A 201 16.15 23.39 3.67
C ALA A 201 17.53 23.16 4.32
N THR A 202 18.46 22.72 3.50
CA THR A 202 19.86 22.54 3.92
C THR A 202 20.66 23.79 3.53
N THR A 203 21.19 24.50 4.50
CA THR A 203 22.06 25.68 4.31
C THR A 203 23.47 25.25 3.93
#